data_38d358443ee00b3107f4564b507b77bb
#
_entry.id   38d358443ee00b3107f4564b507b77bb
#
_cell.length_a   1.000
_cell.length_b   1.000
_cell.length_c   1.000
_cell.angle_alpha   90.00
_cell.angle_beta   90.00
_cell.angle_gamma   90.00
#
_symmetry.space_group_name_H-M   'P 1'
#
loop_
_entity.id
_entity.type
_entity.pdbx_description
1 polymer ?
#
loop_
_entity_poly.entity_id
_entity_poly.type
_entity_poly.pdbx_seq_one_letter_code
_entity_poly.pdbx_strand_id
1 'polypeptide(L)'
;MKHFEGKTAVVTGAASGIGFGLAERFAQEKMQVVLADVEEEALEKAVEQLEQMQYHVTGIQADVLVKESIEKLFAEAREQYGNIHVLCNNAGIGAFSGNRSIWEVEKTDWDWTLGVNFYGVLYGIQTFLPHMQEHGEEGHVVTTASLAGLMQGSGTYGVSKHAVRALAESLNTDLVARGSKIGSSVLCPGFVNTNIVNSERNRPANLQKTDIPDVDEEAFAPFAAMLKNGKDPSEIADIVINAIKDNVFYILPHPAWDDTIREHFDEIFSRKELRPPRAPTFMTPREDGEKY
;
A
#
# COMPACT_ATOMS: atom_id res chain seq x y z
N MET A 1 -8.54 -3.89 17.16
CA MET A 1 -7.82 -5.01 17.80
C MET A 1 -6.78 -4.46 18.77
N LYS A 2 -6.78 -4.92 20.04
CA LYS A 2 -5.88 -4.34 21.07
C LYS A 2 -4.73 -5.27 21.48
N HIS A 3 -4.88 -6.56 21.28
CA HIS A 3 -3.90 -7.57 21.66
C HIS A 3 -3.33 -8.24 20.41
N PHE A 4 -2.01 -8.20 20.25
CA PHE A 4 -1.30 -8.72 19.08
C PHE A 4 -0.53 -10.01 19.40
N GLU A 5 0.00 -10.15 20.63
CA GLU A 5 0.85 -11.26 21.03
C GLU A 5 0.20 -12.64 20.73
N GLY A 6 0.93 -13.49 20.04
CA GLY A 6 0.50 -14.82 19.65
C GLY A 6 -0.47 -14.88 18.46
N LYS A 7 -0.83 -13.75 17.88
CA LYS A 7 -1.67 -13.65 16.67
C LYS A 7 -0.83 -13.66 15.40
N THR A 8 -1.45 -13.93 14.26
CA THR A 8 -0.76 -14.03 12.97
C THR A 8 -1.10 -12.85 12.07
N ALA A 9 -0.09 -12.24 11.48
CA ALA A 9 -0.21 -11.22 10.44
C ALA A 9 0.35 -11.72 9.10
N VAL A 10 -0.32 -11.38 8.01
CA VAL A 10 0.16 -11.59 6.64
C VAL A 10 0.34 -10.22 5.99
N VAL A 11 1.53 -9.95 5.44
CA VAL A 11 1.86 -8.68 4.80
C VAL A 11 2.34 -8.94 3.38
N THR A 12 1.65 -8.37 2.38
CA THR A 12 2.07 -8.43 0.97
C THR A 12 2.99 -7.27 0.63
N GLY A 13 3.95 -7.48 -0.30
CA GLY A 13 5.00 -6.51 -0.60
C GLY A 13 5.94 -6.28 0.59
N ALA A 14 6.26 -7.36 1.31
CA ALA A 14 6.94 -7.30 2.60
C ALA A 14 8.47 -7.41 2.51
N ALA A 15 9.04 -7.62 1.33
CA ALA A 15 10.49 -7.68 1.15
C ALA A 15 11.19 -6.32 1.31
N SER A 16 10.44 -5.21 1.27
CA SER A 16 11.02 -3.87 1.36
C SER A 16 10.01 -2.80 1.80
N GLY A 17 10.50 -1.59 2.05
CA GLY A 17 9.68 -0.39 2.23
C GLY A 17 8.64 -0.52 3.35
N ILE A 18 7.42 0.01 3.11
CA ILE A 18 6.34 0.01 4.10
C ILE A 18 5.99 -1.42 4.55
N GLY A 19 5.96 -2.39 3.60
CA GLY A 19 5.63 -3.78 3.92
C GLY A 19 6.62 -4.41 4.88
N PHE A 20 7.92 -4.21 4.67
CA PHE A 20 8.95 -4.67 5.60
C PHE A 20 8.82 -4.00 6.98
N GLY A 21 8.63 -2.67 7.00
CA GLY A 21 8.41 -1.95 8.26
C GLY A 21 7.19 -2.47 9.03
N LEU A 22 6.08 -2.77 8.33
CA LEU A 22 4.89 -3.39 8.94
C LEU A 22 5.20 -4.78 9.50
N ALA A 23 5.90 -5.63 8.72
CA ALA A 23 6.26 -6.97 9.16
C ALA A 23 7.14 -6.94 10.41
N GLU A 24 8.19 -6.11 10.41
CA GLU A 24 9.05 -5.91 11.58
C GLU A 24 8.25 -5.42 12.79
N ARG A 25 7.37 -4.44 12.59
CA ARG A 25 6.61 -3.85 13.69
C ARG A 25 5.58 -4.80 14.29
N PHE A 26 4.93 -5.66 13.45
CA PHE A 26 4.09 -6.75 13.96
C PHE A 26 4.91 -7.79 14.73
N ALA A 27 6.10 -8.13 14.26
CA ALA A 27 6.99 -9.05 14.95
C ALA A 27 7.45 -8.51 16.32
N GLN A 28 7.69 -7.20 16.44
CA GLN A 28 7.96 -6.52 17.72
C GLN A 28 6.78 -6.60 18.69
N GLU A 29 5.53 -6.63 18.20
CA GLU A 29 4.32 -6.88 18.99
C GLU A 29 4.14 -8.37 19.33
N LYS A 30 5.15 -9.22 19.04
CA LYS A 30 5.18 -10.68 19.27
C LYS A 30 4.10 -11.45 18.47
N MET A 31 3.79 -10.98 17.29
CA MET A 31 2.98 -11.73 16.33
C MET A 31 3.83 -12.75 15.59
N GLN A 32 3.18 -13.77 15.06
CA GLN A 32 3.69 -14.59 13.97
C GLN A 32 3.47 -13.82 12.68
N VAL A 33 4.50 -13.64 11.83
CA VAL A 33 4.39 -12.80 10.65
C VAL A 33 4.76 -13.56 9.39
N VAL A 34 3.84 -13.57 8.43
CA VAL A 34 4.10 -14.06 7.07
C VAL A 34 4.44 -12.87 6.19
N LEU A 35 5.68 -12.83 5.71
CA LEU A 35 6.13 -11.92 4.69
C LEU A 35 5.82 -12.51 3.32
N ALA A 36 5.09 -11.79 2.47
CA ALA A 36 4.81 -12.23 1.11
C ALA A 36 5.32 -11.20 0.11
N ASP A 37 6.07 -11.63 -0.88
CA ASP A 37 6.59 -10.77 -1.95
C ASP A 37 6.80 -11.58 -3.23
N VAL A 38 6.84 -10.89 -4.38
CA VAL A 38 7.15 -11.51 -5.67
C VAL A 38 8.67 -11.69 -5.85
N GLU A 39 9.47 -10.86 -5.20
CA GLU A 39 10.93 -10.85 -5.29
C GLU A 39 11.56 -11.85 -4.29
N GLU A 40 11.79 -13.08 -4.73
CA GLU A 40 12.25 -14.19 -3.87
C GLU A 40 13.53 -13.87 -3.10
N GLU A 41 14.60 -13.42 -3.79
CA GLU A 41 15.88 -13.09 -3.14
C GLU A 41 15.77 -11.94 -2.11
N ALA A 42 14.92 -10.94 -2.38
CA ALA A 42 14.70 -9.84 -1.45
C ALA A 42 13.88 -10.30 -0.24
N LEU A 43 12.92 -11.19 -0.47
CA LEU A 43 12.10 -11.80 0.57
C LEU A 43 12.94 -12.66 1.52
N GLU A 44 13.82 -13.51 0.98
CA GLU A 44 14.74 -14.33 1.78
C GLU A 44 15.60 -13.45 2.70
N LYS A 45 16.20 -12.37 2.16
CA LYS A 45 17.00 -11.42 2.94
C LYS A 45 16.19 -10.71 4.03
N ALA A 46 14.95 -10.34 3.73
CA ALA A 46 14.05 -9.72 4.71
C ALA A 46 13.71 -10.67 5.86
N VAL A 47 13.44 -11.93 5.54
CA VAL A 47 13.19 -12.98 6.54
C VAL A 47 14.42 -13.22 7.40
N GLU A 48 15.60 -13.44 6.78
CA GLU A 48 16.86 -13.64 7.50
C GLU A 48 17.16 -12.49 8.47
N GLN A 49 16.92 -11.24 8.05
CA GLN A 49 17.12 -10.07 8.90
C GLN A 49 16.22 -10.11 10.14
N LEU A 50 14.96 -10.48 10.01
CA LEU A 50 14.02 -10.55 11.14
C LEU A 50 14.27 -11.80 12.02
N GLU A 51 14.68 -12.92 11.45
CA GLU A 51 15.07 -14.12 12.20
C GLU A 51 16.31 -13.88 13.06
N GLN A 52 17.28 -13.11 12.58
CA GLN A 52 18.47 -12.69 13.37
C GLN A 52 18.07 -11.88 14.61
N MET A 53 16.93 -11.20 14.57
CA MET A 53 16.34 -10.49 15.71
C MET A 53 15.49 -11.42 16.60
N GLN A 54 15.47 -12.74 16.32
CA GLN A 54 14.70 -13.77 17.04
C GLN A 54 13.16 -13.57 16.91
N TYR A 55 12.68 -12.97 15.82
CA TYR A 55 11.26 -12.86 15.54
C TYR A 55 10.70 -14.13 14.88
N HIS A 56 9.43 -14.41 15.12
CA HIS A 56 8.71 -15.52 14.49
C HIS A 56 8.15 -15.09 13.14
N VAL A 57 8.93 -15.29 12.09
CA VAL A 57 8.57 -14.87 10.73
C VAL A 57 8.72 -16.01 9.73
N THR A 58 8.05 -15.90 8.60
CA THR A 58 8.15 -16.85 7.46
C THR A 58 7.98 -16.06 6.17
N GLY A 59 8.78 -16.37 5.16
CA GLY A 59 8.66 -15.88 3.80
C GLY A 59 7.85 -16.83 2.92
N ILE A 60 6.89 -16.32 2.18
CA ILE A 60 6.15 -17.05 1.16
C ILE A 60 6.15 -16.22 -0.12
N GLN A 61 6.77 -16.75 -1.18
CA GLN A 61 6.75 -16.06 -2.47
C GLN A 61 5.34 -15.99 -3.03
N ALA A 62 4.87 -14.79 -3.35
CA ALA A 62 3.54 -14.58 -3.89
C ALA A 62 3.48 -13.38 -4.85
N ASP A 63 2.84 -13.59 -6.00
CA ASP A 63 2.51 -12.55 -6.96
C ASP A 63 1.03 -12.16 -6.79
N VAL A 64 0.79 -10.93 -6.33
CA VAL A 64 -0.57 -10.43 -6.09
C VAL A 64 -1.36 -10.21 -7.40
N LEU A 65 -0.68 -10.18 -8.55
CA LEU A 65 -1.31 -10.13 -9.86
C LEU A 65 -2.08 -11.42 -10.17
N VAL A 66 -1.69 -12.54 -9.55
CA VAL A 66 -2.22 -13.89 -9.82
C VAL A 66 -3.03 -14.37 -8.63
N LYS A 67 -4.35 -14.53 -8.83
CA LYS A 67 -5.28 -14.92 -7.76
C LYS A 67 -4.89 -16.25 -7.10
N GLU A 68 -4.52 -17.24 -7.89
CA GLU A 68 -4.10 -18.56 -7.43
C GLU A 68 -2.84 -18.50 -6.54
N SER A 69 -1.96 -17.51 -6.78
CA SER A 69 -0.80 -17.25 -5.92
C SER A 69 -1.22 -16.74 -4.54
N ILE A 70 -2.24 -15.90 -4.47
CA ILE A 70 -2.80 -15.43 -3.18
C ILE A 70 -3.54 -16.54 -2.44
N GLU A 71 -4.25 -17.42 -3.17
CA GLU A 71 -4.89 -18.61 -2.58
C GLU A 71 -3.84 -19.58 -2.00
N LYS A 72 -2.72 -19.78 -2.69
CA LYS A 72 -1.57 -20.56 -2.20
C LYS A 72 -0.94 -19.91 -0.96
N LEU A 73 -0.68 -18.59 -1.00
CA LEU A 73 -0.18 -17.85 0.16
C LEU A 73 -1.06 -18.05 1.40
N PHE A 74 -2.37 -17.95 1.23
CA PHE A 74 -3.32 -18.18 2.31
C PHE A 74 -3.25 -19.60 2.85
N ALA A 75 -3.22 -20.62 1.98
CA ALA A 75 -3.18 -22.02 2.36
C ALA A 75 -1.93 -22.33 3.19
N GLU A 76 -0.75 -21.90 2.73
CA GLU A 76 0.53 -22.12 3.43
C GLU A 76 0.60 -21.36 4.76
N ALA A 77 0.16 -20.08 4.77
CA ALA A 77 0.12 -19.30 6.01
C ALA A 77 -0.81 -19.95 7.08
N ARG A 78 -1.98 -20.44 6.63
CA ARG A 78 -2.92 -21.14 7.51
C ARG A 78 -2.40 -22.49 8.01
N GLU A 79 -1.74 -23.24 7.15
CA GLU A 79 -1.12 -24.54 7.53
C GLU A 79 -0.06 -24.32 8.60
N GLN A 80 0.74 -23.28 8.49
CA GLN A 80 1.84 -23.00 9.40
C GLN A 80 1.39 -22.41 10.74
N TYR A 81 0.43 -21.47 10.72
CA TYR A 81 0.09 -20.66 11.88
C TYR A 81 -1.38 -20.73 12.32
N GLY A 82 -2.21 -21.46 11.61
CA GLY A 82 -3.64 -21.57 11.95
C GLY A 82 -4.44 -20.33 11.62
N ASN A 83 -5.00 -19.66 12.62
CA ASN A 83 -5.84 -18.49 12.39
C ASN A 83 -5.04 -17.25 11.94
N ILE A 84 -5.51 -16.61 10.88
CA ILE A 84 -4.95 -15.34 10.39
C ILE A 84 -5.77 -14.17 10.95
N HIS A 85 -5.12 -13.25 11.63
CA HIS A 85 -5.79 -12.17 12.37
C HIS A 85 -5.61 -10.80 11.70
N VAL A 86 -4.46 -10.57 11.06
CA VAL A 86 -4.18 -9.32 10.35
C VAL A 86 -3.80 -9.61 8.90
N LEU A 87 -4.44 -8.91 7.97
CA LEU A 87 -4.08 -8.88 6.56
C LEU A 87 -3.65 -7.47 6.19
N CYS A 88 -2.42 -7.30 5.75
CA CYS A 88 -1.95 -6.05 5.14
C CYS A 88 -1.82 -6.23 3.63
N ASN A 89 -2.81 -5.76 2.89
CA ASN A 89 -2.75 -5.60 1.44
C ASN A 89 -1.90 -4.37 1.12
N ASN A 90 -0.59 -4.58 1.09
CA ASN A 90 0.38 -3.49 0.96
C ASN A 90 1.15 -3.52 -0.37
N ALA A 91 1.31 -4.68 -1.01
CA ALA A 91 1.96 -4.79 -2.32
C ALA A 91 1.38 -3.77 -3.32
N GLY A 92 2.26 -3.08 -4.03
CA GLY A 92 1.85 -2.07 -5.00
C GLY A 92 3.02 -1.56 -5.82
N ILE A 93 2.70 -1.03 -6.99
CA ILE A 93 3.64 -0.46 -7.94
C ILE A 93 3.35 1.01 -8.19
N GLY A 94 4.42 1.78 -8.44
CA GLY A 94 4.32 3.13 -8.98
C GLY A 94 4.34 3.05 -10.50
N ALA A 95 3.21 3.24 -11.15
CA ALA A 95 3.13 3.27 -12.59
C ALA A 95 3.39 4.68 -13.09
N PHE A 96 4.61 4.94 -13.49
CA PHE A 96 4.99 6.24 -14.05
C PHE A 96 4.84 6.20 -15.57
N SER A 97 3.90 6.99 -16.09
CA SER A 97 3.62 7.07 -17.53
C SER A 97 4.46 8.16 -18.23
N GLY A 98 5.46 8.74 -17.56
CA GLY A 98 6.22 9.89 -18.06
C GLY A 98 5.30 11.11 -18.28
N ASN A 99 5.53 11.84 -19.36
CA ASN A 99 4.71 13.00 -19.75
C ASN A 99 3.48 12.64 -20.61
N ARG A 100 3.08 11.36 -20.66
CA ARG A 100 1.93 10.93 -21.47
C ARG A 100 0.63 11.39 -20.84
N SER A 101 -0.27 11.90 -21.69
CA SER A 101 -1.64 12.15 -21.32
C SER A 101 -2.37 10.84 -21.03
N ILE A 102 -3.39 10.86 -20.19
CA ILE A 102 -4.11 9.65 -19.74
C ILE A 102 -4.68 8.81 -20.89
N TRP A 103 -5.03 9.44 -22.01
CA TRP A 103 -5.55 8.78 -23.21
C TRP A 103 -4.46 8.17 -24.11
N GLU A 104 -3.19 8.43 -23.83
CA GLU A 104 -2.03 7.90 -24.54
C GLU A 104 -1.39 6.71 -23.81
N VAL A 105 -1.82 6.46 -22.58
CA VAL A 105 -1.28 5.37 -21.76
C VAL A 105 -1.73 4.02 -22.32
N GLU A 106 -0.79 3.13 -22.59
CA GLU A 106 -1.05 1.82 -23.15
C GLU A 106 -1.90 0.93 -22.22
N LYS A 107 -2.70 0.05 -22.85
CA LYS A 107 -3.52 -0.91 -22.09
C LYS A 107 -2.69 -1.79 -21.17
N THR A 108 -1.48 -2.16 -21.56
CA THR A 108 -0.55 -2.96 -20.74
C THR A 108 -0.17 -2.26 -19.44
N ASP A 109 -0.01 -0.92 -19.44
CA ASP A 109 0.21 -0.13 -18.21
C ASP A 109 -1.02 -0.13 -17.31
N TRP A 110 -2.23 -0.02 -17.90
CA TRP A 110 -3.48 -0.14 -17.16
C TRP A 110 -3.66 -1.53 -16.55
N ASP A 111 -3.45 -2.58 -17.34
CA ASP A 111 -3.60 -3.96 -16.89
C ASP A 111 -2.66 -4.28 -15.74
N TRP A 112 -1.39 -3.85 -15.84
CA TRP A 112 -0.43 -4.08 -14.78
C TRP A 112 -0.74 -3.28 -13.53
N THR A 113 -1.02 -1.96 -13.69
CA THR A 113 -1.27 -1.07 -12.55
C THR A 113 -2.52 -1.48 -11.78
N LEU A 114 -3.64 -1.72 -12.48
CA LEU A 114 -4.87 -2.17 -11.86
C LEU A 114 -4.74 -3.61 -11.35
N GLY A 115 -4.03 -4.46 -12.08
CA GLY A 115 -3.76 -5.84 -11.68
C GLY A 115 -3.10 -5.92 -10.31
N VAL A 116 -1.98 -5.24 -10.14
CA VAL A 116 -1.25 -5.24 -8.87
C VAL A 116 -1.98 -4.41 -7.81
N ASN A 117 -2.24 -3.12 -8.09
CA ASN A 117 -2.68 -2.19 -7.06
C ASN A 117 -4.13 -2.41 -6.61
N PHE A 118 -5.03 -2.83 -7.51
CA PHE A 118 -6.45 -2.99 -7.21
C PHE A 118 -6.86 -4.46 -7.10
N TYR A 119 -6.63 -5.27 -8.15
CA TYR A 119 -7.05 -6.67 -8.13
C TYR A 119 -6.28 -7.48 -7.09
N GLY A 120 -4.99 -7.20 -6.87
CA GLY A 120 -4.22 -7.85 -5.80
C GLY A 120 -4.83 -7.61 -4.42
N VAL A 121 -5.29 -6.38 -4.13
CA VAL A 121 -6.02 -6.07 -2.90
C VAL A 121 -7.36 -6.82 -2.83
N LEU A 122 -8.11 -6.82 -3.93
CA LEU A 122 -9.40 -7.53 -4.01
C LEU A 122 -9.22 -9.03 -3.77
N TYR A 123 -8.22 -9.65 -4.38
CA TYR A 123 -7.92 -11.08 -4.19
C TYR A 123 -7.54 -11.37 -2.74
N GLY A 124 -6.71 -10.52 -2.12
CA GLY A 124 -6.38 -10.63 -0.70
C GLY A 124 -7.64 -10.61 0.18
N ILE A 125 -8.52 -9.63 -0.01
CA ILE A 125 -9.78 -9.53 0.75
C ILE A 125 -10.64 -10.78 0.52
N GLN A 126 -10.85 -11.20 -0.74
CA GLN A 126 -11.72 -12.34 -1.07
C GLN A 126 -11.19 -13.67 -0.52
N THR A 127 -9.87 -13.82 -0.44
CA THR A 127 -9.25 -15.07 0.00
C THR A 127 -9.16 -15.16 1.53
N PHE A 128 -8.73 -14.10 2.20
CA PHE A 128 -8.44 -14.13 3.64
C PHE A 128 -9.66 -13.82 4.51
N LEU A 129 -10.51 -12.86 4.09
CA LEU A 129 -11.59 -12.36 4.94
C LEU A 129 -12.62 -13.44 5.32
N PRO A 130 -13.05 -14.38 4.45
CA PRO A 130 -13.97 -15.43 4.85
C PRO A 130 -13.45 -16.24 6.02
N HIS A 131 -12.17 -16.64 6.01
CA HIS A 131 -11.54 -17.35 7.12
C HIS A 131 -11.46 -16.48 8.38
N MET A 132 -11.08 -15.19 8.25
CA MET A 132 -11.03 -14.25 9.37
C MET A 132 -12.40 -14.06 10.02
N GLN A 133 -13.49 -14.13 9.26
CA GLN A 133 -14.86 -14.10 9.80
C GLN A 133 -15.24 -15.42 10.47
N GLU A 134 -14.85 -16.56 9.89
CA GLU A 134 -15.22 -17.91 10.35
C GLU A 134 -14.65 -18.23 11.73
N HIS A 135 -13.37 -17.94 11.99
CA HIS A 135 -12.75 -18.22 13.29
C HIS A 135 -13.27 -17.30 14.42
N GLY A 136 -13.89 -16.16 14.07
CA GLY A 136 -14.65 -15.33 15.01
C GLY A 136 -13.83 -14.59 16.06
N GLU A 137 -12.50 -14.55 15.94
CA GLU A 137 -11.61 -13.75 16.78
C GLU A 137 -11.52 -12.29 16.27
N GLU A 138 -10.96 -11.37 17.09
CA GLU A 138 -10.65 -10.03 16.64
C GLU A 138 -9.55 -10.04 15.58
N GLY A 139 -9.75 -9.28 14.52
CA GLY A 139 -8.77 -9.13 13.47
C GLY A 139 -8.81 -7.75 12.81
N HIS A 140 -7.95 -7.53 11.83
CA HIS A 140 -7.89 -6.26 11.11
C HIS A 140 -7.39 -6.43 9.68
N VAL A 141 -8.00 -5.69 8.74
CA VAL A 141 -7.54 -5.57 7.36
C VAL A 141 -6.98 -4.16 7.14
N VAL A 142 -5.70 -4.08 6.80
CA VAL A 142 -5.06 -2.81 6.39
C VAL A 142 -4.89 -2.82 4.88
N THR A 143 -5.33 -1.77 4.22
CA THR A 143 -5.20 -1.61 2.76
C THR A 143 -4.37 -0.38 2.46
N THR A 144 -3.24 -0.55 1.75
CA THR A 144 -2.35 0.57 1.37
C THR A 144 -2.83 1.24 0.08
N ALA A 145 -3.51 2.37 0.23
CA ALA A 145 -3.82 3.29 -0.86
C ALA A 145 -2.65 4.28 -1.10
N SER A 146 -2.94 5.57 -1.11
CA SER A 146 -1.98 6.68 -1.23
C SER A 146 -2.73 7.99 -1.06
N LEU A 147 -2.03 9.10 -0.79
CA LEU A 147 -2.56 10.45 -0.98
C LEU A 147 -3.06 10.67 -2.42
N ALA A 148 -2.44 10.01 -3.41
CA ALA A 148 -2.92 10.01 -4.81
C ALA A 148 -4.33 9.41 -4.97
N GLY A 149 -4.85 8.69 -3.99
CA GLY A 149 -6.23 8.21 -3.92
C GLY A 149 -7.22 9.21 -3.29
N LEU A 150 -6.73 10.36 -2.84
CA LEU A 150 -7.51 11.45 -2.22
C LEU A 150 -7.45 12.75 -3.02
N MET A 151 -6.56 12.82 -4.02
CA MET A 151 -6.30 14.02 -4.82
C MET A 151 -6.40 13.71 -6.30
N GLN A 152 -6.62 14.73 -7.11
CA GLN A 152 -6.67 14.60 -8.56
C GLN A 152 -5.28 14.34 -9.18
N GLY A 153 -5.24 13.72 -10.35
CA GLY A 153 -4.02 13.51 -11.14
C GLY A 153 -3.37 12.15 -10.87
N SER A 154 -2.05 12.08 -11.07
CA SER A 154 -1.22 10.87 -10.89
C SER A 154 -1.53 9.70 -11.83
N GLY A 155 -2.16 9.97 -13.00
CA GLY A 155 -2.33 9.00 -14.08
C GLY A 155 -3.00 7.69 -13.65
N THR A 156 -2.54 6.56 -14.20
CA THR A 156 -3.06 5.22 -13.87
C THR A 156 -2.87 4.88 -12.40
N TYR A 157 -1.76 5.32 -11.81
CA TYR A 157 -1.51 5.14 -10.38
C TYR A 157 -2.60 5.80 -9.54
N GLY A 158 -2.91 7.09 -9.80
CA GLY A 158 -3.96 7.83 -9.09
C GLY A 158 -5.32 7.13 -9.21
N VAL A 159 -5.70 6.71 -10.41
CA VAL A 159 -6.95 5.95 -10.63
C VAL A 159 -6.96 4.67 -9.81
N SER A 160 -5.86 3.89 -9.82
CA SER A 160 -5.78 2.65 -9.04
C SER A 160 -5.92 2.90 -7.54
N LYS A 161 -5.31 3.96 -7.01
CA LYS A 161 -5.35 4.28 -5.57
C LYS A 161 -6.70 4.87 -5.13
N HIS A 162 -7.43 5.56 -6.01
CA HIS A 162 -8.83 5.91 -5.79
C HIS A 162 -9.73 4.67 -5.71
N ALA A 163 -9.54 3.72 -6.63
CA ALA A 163 -10.29 2.46 -6.63
C ALA A 163 -10.03 1.64 -5.36
N VAL A 164 -8.77 1.54 -4.93
CA VAL A 164 -8.39 0.85 -3.68
C VAL A 164 -9.02 1.52 -2.45
N ARG A 165 -9.02 2.86 -2.38
CA ARG A 165 -9.67 3.58 -1.29
C ARG A 165 -11.16 3.29 -1.25
N ALA A 166 -11.85 3.37 -2.40
CA ALA A 166 -13.28 3.09 -2.48
C ALA A 166 -13.60 1.63 -2.11
N LEU A 167 -12.75 0.68 -2.48
CA LEU A 167 -12.88 -0.73 -2.08
C LEU A 167 -12.75 -0.88 -0.56
N ALA A 168 -11.77 -0.22 0.07
CA ALA A 168 -11.58 -0.26 1.52
C ALA A 168 -12.77 0.38 2.28
N GLU A 169 -13.32 1.49 1.77
CA GLU A 169 -14.53 2.12 2.31
C GLU A 169 -15.74 1.17 2.25
N SER A 170 -15.92 0.49 1.12
CA SER A 170 -16.99 -0.51 0.94
C SER A 170 -16.81 -1.68 1.90
N LEU A 171 -15.59 -2.20 2.03
CA LEU A 171 -15.27 -3.26 2.99
C LEU A 171 -15.61 -2.82 4.42
N ASN A 172 -15.17 -1.64 4.84
CA ASN A 172 -15.47 -1.14 6.19
C ASN A 172 -16.97 -1.02 6.45
N THR A 173 -17.71 -0.52 5.46
CA THR A 173 -19.17 -0.39 5.55
C THR A 173 -19.82 -1.76 5.76
N ASP A 174 -19.41 -2.77 5.01
CA ASP A 174 -19.94 -4.14 5.13
C ASP A 174 -19.60 -4.78 6.47
N LEU A 175 -18.35 -4.61 6.95
CA LEU A 175 -17.91 -5.13 8.24
C LEU A 175 -18.71 -4.51 9.41
N VAL A 176 -18.88 -3.20 9.39
CA VAL A 176 -19.67 -2.48 10.39
C VAL A 176 -21.14 -2.90 10.35
N ALA A 177 -21.75 -2.96 9.16
CA ALA A 177 -23.15 -3.34 9.00
C ALA A 177 -23.44 -4.77 9.48
N ARG A 178 -22.46 -5.66 9.43
CA ARG A 178 -22.55 -7.05 9.90
C ARG A 178 -22.17 -7.24 11.37
N GLY A 179 -21.75 -6.19 12.06
CA GLY A 179 -21.24 -6.28 13.44
C GLY A 179 -19.98 -7.17 13.55
N SER A 180 -19.13 -7.13 12.53
CA SER A 180 -17.92 -7.94 12.47
C SER A 180 -16.93 -7.57 13.58
N LYS A 181 -16.20 -8.57 14.09
CA LYS A 181 -15.05 -8.36 14.97
C LYS A 181 -13.78 -7.97 14.21
N ILE A 182 -13.83 -7.99 12.87
CA ILE A 182 -12.74 -7.57 12.01
C ILE A 182 -12.88 -6.08 11.74
N GLY A 183 -11.87 -5.30 12.14
CA GLY A 183 -11.75 -3.89 11.76
C GLY A 183 -11.12 -3.72 10.39
N SER A 184 -11.19 -2.52 9.85
CA SER A 184 -10.44 -2.20 8.64
C SER A 184 -9.87 -0.78 8.67
N SER A 185 -8.74 -0.59 8.00
CA SER A 185 -8.08 0.70 7.82
C SER A 185 -7.60 0.88 6.38
N VAL A 186 -7.65 2.10 5.90
CA VAL A 186 -7.01 2.50 4.65
C VAL A 186 -5.84 3.44 4.92
N LEU A 187 -4.63 2.98 4.59
CA LEU A 187 -3.40 3.75 4.72
C LEU A 187 -3.21 4.59 3.45
N CYS A 188 -3.17 5.92 3.60
CA CYS A 188 -2.98 6.87 2.51
C CYS A 188 -1.67 7.65 2.70
N PRO A 189 -0.51 7.04 2.45
CA PRO A 189 0.77 7.70 2.64
C PRO A 189 1.05 8.73 1.53
N GLY A 190 1.81 9.77 1.87
CA GLY A 190 2.50 10.63 0.94
C GLY A 190 3.87 10.06 0.57
N PHE A 191 4.91 10.89 0.63
CA PHE A 191 6.27 10.45 0.34
C PHE A 191 6.84 9.63 1.49
N VAL A 192 7.24 8.40 1.17
CA VAL A 192 7.89 7.45 2.08
C VAL A 192 9.13 6.93 1.38
N ASN A 193 10.23 6.80 2.09
CA ASN A 193 11.51 6.32 1.57
C ASN A 193 11.40 4.82 1.20
N THR A 194 11.01 4.55 -0.03
CA THR A 194 10.79 3.21 -0.56
C THR A 194 11.34 3.09 -1.98
N ASN A 195 11.44 1.85 -2.47
CA ASN A 195 11.90 1.56 -3.82
C ASN A 195 10.76 1.54 -4.88
N ILE A 196 9.62 2.16 -4.59
CA ILE A 196 8.44 2.16 -5.48
C ILE A 196 8.72 2.76 -6.87
N VAL A 197 9.70 3.67 -6.97
CA VAL A 197 10.13 4.25 -8.26
C VAL A 197 10.69 3.23 -9.23
N ASN A 198 11.26 2.15 -8.72
CA ASN A 198 11.90 1.08 -9.50
C ASN A 198 10.95 -0.10 -9.77
N SER A 199 9.63 0.12 -9.73
CA SER A 199 8.63 -0.95 -9.89
C SER A 199 8.76 -1.71 -11.21
N GLU A 200 9.23 -1.06 -12.29
CA GLU A 200 9.37 -1.66 -13.61
C GLU A 200 10.22 -2.97 -13.62
N ARG A 201 11.12 -3.15 -12.64
CA ARG A 201 11.89 -4.38 -12.47
C ARG A 201 11.02 -5.64 -12.29
N ASN A 202 9.79 -5.46 -11.77
CA ASN A 202 8.83 -6.53 -11.51
C ASN A 202 7.73 -6.62 -12.58
N ARG A 203 7.88 -5.91 -13.70
CA ARG A 203 6.88 -5.96 -14.76
C ARG A 203 6.94 -7.31 -15.46
N PRO A 204 5.83 -8.07 -15.51
CA PRO A 204 5.82 -9.38 -16.15
C PRO A 204 6.01 -9.28 -17.68
N ALA A 205 6.63 -10.30 -18.26
CA ALA A 205 7.00 -10.31 -19.68
C ALA A 205 5.80 -10.15 -20.64
N ASN A 206 4.63 -10.66 -20.26
CA ASN A 206 3.39 -10.54 -21.05
C ASN A 206 2.72 -9.15 -20.97
N LEU A 207 3.21 -8.27 -20.10
CA LEU A 207 2.71 -6.89 -19.93
C LEU A 207 3.82 -5.85 -20.23
N GLN A 208 4.86 -6.23 -20.98
CA GLN A 208 5.90 -5.30 -21.37
C GLN A 208 5.34 -4.17 -22.22
N LYS A 209 5.94 -2.98 -22.07
CA LYS A 209 5.61 -1.82 -22.90
C LYS A 209 6.07 -2.06 -24.34
N THR A 210 5.25 -1.68 -25.30
CA THR A 210 5.64 -1.69 -26.73
C THR A 210 6.53 -0.51 -27.07
N ASP A 211 6.36 0.58 -26.34
CA ASP A 211 7.15 1.80 -26.49
C ASP A 211 7.60 2.25 -25.09
N ILE A 212 8.91 2.24 -24.85
CA ILE A 212 9.48 2.71 -23.58
C ILE A 212 9.65 4.23 -23.76
N PRO A 213 8.83 5.06 -23.09
CA PRO A 213 9.08 6.48 -23.14
C PRO A 213 10.46 6.77 -22.56
N ASP A 214 11.21 7.65 -23.18
CA ASP A 214 12.37 8.24 -22.53
C ASP A 214 11.83 8.90 -21.23
N VAL A 215 12.15 8.28 -20.12
CA VAL A 215 11.93 8.92 -18.82
C VAL A 215 12.91 10.07 -18.79
N ASP A 216 12.40 11.26 -18.89
CA ASP A 216 13.20 12.46 -18.65
C ASP A 216 13.75 12.38 -17.22
N GLU A 217 14.97 11.87 -17.07
CA GLU A 217 15.61 11.67 -15.77
C GLU A 217 15.71 12.99 -15.00
N GLU A 218 15.92 14.13 -15.69
CA GLU A 218 15.96 15.45 -15.05
C GLU A 218 14.59 15.86 -14.52
N ALA A 219 13.52 15.60 -15.26
CA ALA A 219 12.15 15.88 -14.80
C ALA A 219 11.71 14.93 -13.67
N PHE A 220 12.25 13.71 -13.63
CA PHE A 220 11.91 12.71 -12.61
C PHE A 220 12.74 12.82 -11.31
N ALA A 221 13.95 13.39 -11.40
CA ALA A 221 14.87 13.51 -10.27
C ALA A 221 14.27 14.21 -9.03
N PRO A 222 13.49 15.31 -9.14
CA PRO A 222 12.85 15.91 -7.97
C PRO A 222 11.88 14.98 -7.25
N PHE A 223 11.07 14.21 -8.00
CA PHE A 223 10.14 13.25 -7.43
C PHE A 223 10.86 12.10 -6.70
N ALA A 224 11.92 11.56 -7.31
CA ALA A 224 12.76 10.54 -6.68
C ALA A 224 13.43 11.07 -5.39
N ALA A 225 13.88 12.33 -5.40
CA ALA A 225 14.44 12.99 -4.23
C ALA A 225 13.40 13.17 -3.10
N MET A 226 12.16 13.52 -3.43
CA MET A 226 11.07 13.61 -2.44
C MET A 226 10.77 12.27 -1.79
N LEU A 227 10.77 11.17 -2.54
CA LEU A 227 10.61 9.84 -1.99
C LEU A 227 11.77 9.46 -1.07
N LYS A 228 13.00 9.71 -1.51
CA LYS A 228 14.21 9.42 -0.71
C LYS A 228 14.25 10.19 0.60
N ASN A 229 13.74 11.42 0.61
CA ASN A 229 13.65 12.28 1.80
C ASN A 229 12.30 12.16 2.53
N GLY A 230 11.45 11.24 2.09
CA GLY A 230 10.16 10.96 2.71
C GLY A 230 10.31 10.31 4.09
N LYS A 231 9.16 10.07 4.73
CA LYS A 231 9.15 9.38 6.03
C LYS A 231 9.81 8.01 5.96
N ASP A 232 10.41 7.60 7.07
CA ASP A 232 10.90 6.23 7.20
C ASP A 232 9.74 5.23 7.22
N PRO A 233 9.87 4.06 6.57
CA PRO A 233 8.89 2.98 6.64
C PRO A 233 8.51 2.56 8.06
N SER A 234 9.46 2.60 9.01
CA SER A 234 9.21 2.28 10.42
C SER A 234 8.25 3.27 11.09
N GLU A 235 8.36 4.58 10.78
CA GLU A 235 7.41 5.59 11.26
C GLU A 235 5.99 5.32 10.76
N ILE A 236 5.86 4.90 9.50
CA ILE A 236 4.55 4.51 8.94
C ILE A 236 3.99 3.30 9.66
N ALA A 237 4.82 2.30 9.93
CA ALA A 237 4.42 1.09 10.64
C ALA A 237 3.93 1.39 12.07
N ASP A 238 4.60 2.26 12.81
CA ASP A 238 4.16 2.71 14.15
C ASP A 238 2.79 3.37 14.10
N ILE A 239 2.56 4.25 13.11
CA ILE A 239 1.26 4.90 12.92
C ILE A 239 0.17 3.87 12.62
N VAL A 240 0.47 2.87 11.77
CA VAL A 240 -0.49 1.81 11.41
C VAL A 240 -0.84 0.95 12.63
N ILE A 241 0.13 0.52 13.42
CA ILE A 241 -0.11 -0.26 14.65
C ILE A 241 -1.03 0.51 15.62
N ASN A 242 -0.77 1.79 15.84
CA ASN A 242 -1.60 2.61 16.70
C ASN A 242 -3.02 2.78 16.13
N ALA A 243 -3.15 2.96 14.83
CA ALA A 243 -4.43 3.05 14.14
C ALA A 243 -5.25 1.75 14.28
N ILE A 244 -4.61 0.57 14.18
CA ILE A 244 -5.26 -0.72 14.43
C ILE A 244 -5.75 -0.81 15.88
N LYS A 245 -4.92 -0.42 16.87
CA LYS A 245 -5.28 -0.40 18.30
C LYS A 245 -6.51 0.48 18.57
N ASP A 246 -6.60 1.61 17.91
CA ASP A 246 -7.64 2.62 18.08
C ASP A 246 -8.80 2.46 17.07
N ASN A 247 -8.73 1.45 16.20
CA ASN A 247 -9.71 1.18 15.13
C ASN A 247 -9.97 2.41 14.23
N VAL A 248 -8.90 3.13 13.86
CA VAL A 248 -8.96 4.29 12.97
C VAL A 248 -9.05 3.82 11.52
N PHE A 249 -10.07 4.27 10.78
CA PHE A 249 -10.25 3.84 9.40
C PHE A 249 -9.29 4.55 8.43
N TYR A 250 -9.26 5.89 8.40
CA TYR A 250 -8.34 6.65 7.55
C TYR A 250 -7.02 6.90 8.26
N ILE A 251 -5.94 6.32 7.77
CA ILE A 251 -4.58 6.55 8.26
C ILE A 251 -3.90 7.54 7.33
N LEU A 252 -3.75 8.79 7.78
CA LEU A 252 -3.15 9.91 7.02
C LEU A 252 -1.84 10.31 7.70
N PRO A 253 -0.70 9.66 7.36
CA PRO A 253 0.56 9.88 8.09
C PRO A 253 1.27 11.20 7.75
N HIS A 254 0.72 12.01 6.84
CA HIS A 254 1.33 13.23 6.34
C HIS A 254 0.40 14.44 6.52
N PRO A 255 0.25 14.99 7.72
CA PRO A 255 -0.71 16.06 8.02
C PRO A 255 -0.44 17.36 7.23
N ALA A 256 0.78 17.57 6.73
CA ALA A 256 1.07 18.71 5.87
C ALA A 256 0.27 18.75 4.56
N TRP A 257 -0.37 17.62 4.18
CA TRP A 257 -1.23 17.53 3.00
C TRP A 257 -2.71 17.77 3.28
N ASP A 258 -3.12 17.92 4.54
CA ASP A 258 -4.53 18.00 4.92
C ASP A 258 -5.25 19.17 4.22
N ASP A 259 -4.61 20.32 4.12
CA ASP A 259 -5.21 21.49 3.46
C ASP A 259 -5.36 21.27 1.95
N THR A 260 -4.37 20.64 1.30
CA THR A 260 -4.46 20.30 -0.13
C THR A 260 -5.60 19.32 -0.42
N ILE A 261 -5.79 18.32 0.47
CA ILE A 261 -6.92 17.38 0.37
C ILE A 261 -8.24 18.12 0.54
N ARG A 262 -8.35 19.00 1.55
CA ARG A 262 -9.58 19.81 1.78
C ARG A 262 -9.90 20.69 0.58
N GLU A 263 -8.92 21.40 0.04
CA GLU A 263 -9.10 22.23 -1.15
C GLU A 263 -9.66 21.43 -2.32
N HIS A 264 -9.15 20.20 -2.55
CA HIS A 264 -9.68 19.33 -3.61
C HIS A 264 -11.16 18.97 -3.39
N PHE A 265 -11.55 18.60 -2.16
CA PHE A 265 -12.95 18.31 -1.85
C PHE A 265 -13.84 19.58 -1.96
N ASP A 266 -13.34 20.74 -1.54
CA ASP A 266 -14.05 22.02 -1.69
C ASP A 266 -14.27 22.38 -3.16
N GLU A 267 -13.30 22.09 -4.04
CA GLU A 267 -13.48 22.25 -5.49
C GLU A 267 -14.61 21.38 -6.03
N ILE A 268 -14.71 20.12 -5.61
CA ILE A 268 -15.82 19.22 -5.97
C ILE A 268 -17.16 19.81 -5.53
N PHE A 269 -17.26 20.30 -4.30
CA PHE A 269 -18.49 20.90 -3.77
C PHE A 269 -18.82 22.25 -4.43
N SER A 270 -17.82 22.99 -4.92
CA SER A 270 -18.02 24.25 -5.61
C SER A 270 -18.78 24.10 -6.92
N ARG A 271 -18.77 22.90 -7.54
CA ARG A 271 -19.37 22.57 -8.84
C ARG A 271 -18.89 23.50 -9.97
N LYS A 272 -17.66 23.99 -9.85
CA LYS A 272 -16.98 24.83 -10.86
C LYS A 272 -16.02 23.99 -11.68
N GLU A 273 -15.35 24.62 -12.63
CA GLU A 273 -14.27 24.01 -13.38
C GLU A 273 -13.17 23.52 -12.44
N LEU A 274 -12.73 22.28 -12.66
CA LEU A 274 -11.65 21.68 -11.89
C LEU A 274 -10.32 22.33 -12.29
N ARG A 275 -9.60 22.86 -11.32
CA ARG A 275 -8.30 23.46 -11.57
C ARG A 275 -7.21 22.37 -11.57
N PRO A 276 -6.10 22.58 -12.30
CA PRO A 276 -4.92 21.73 -12.15
C PRO A 276 -4.47 21.67 -10.68
N PRO A 277 -3.98 20.50 -10.21
CA PRO A 277 -3.50 20.38 -8.84
C PRO A 277 -2.39 21.40 -8.56
N ARG A 278 -2.47 22.08 -7.43
CA ARG A 278 -1.40 22.96 -6.98
C ARG A 278 -0.43 22.15 -6.12
N ALA A 279 0.85 22.41 -6.30
CA ALA A 279 1.83 21.90 -5.35
C ALA A 279 1.51 22.48 -3.96
N PRO A 280 1.52 21.65 -2.89
CA PRO A 280 1.36 22.16 -1.54
C PRO A 280 2.36 23.27 -1.24
N THR A 281 1.99 24.23 -0.41
CA THR A 281 2.84 25.39 -0.08
C THR A 281 4.20 25.00 0.49
N PHE A 282 4.29 23.87 1.19
CA PHE A 282 5.56 23.33 1.68
C PHE A 282 6.46 22.75 0.57
N MET A 283 5.95 22.51 -0.64
CA MET A 283 6.72 22.07 -1.82
C MET A 283 7.17 23.24 -2.70
N THR A 284 6.63 24.43 -2.50
CA THR A 284 7.08 25.61 -3.21
C THR A 284 8.36 26.14 -2.56
N PRO A 285 9.46 26.37 -3.31
CA PRO A 285 10.65 26.97 -2.75
C PRO A 285 10.30 28.26 -2.01
N ARG A 286 10.79 28.43 -0.80
CA ARG A 286 10.69 29.72 -0.12
C ARG A 286 11.51 30.75 -0.88
N GLU A 287 11.01 31.97 -0.96
CA GLU A 287 11.72 33.08 -1.62
C GLU A 287 13.09 33.38 -0.98
N ASP A 288 13.32 32.89 0.26
CA ASP A 288 14.56 33.04 1.03
C ASP A 288 15.60 31.95 0.75
N GLY A 289 15.30 30.92 -0.07
CA GLY A 289 16.24 29.87 -0.47
C GLY A 289 16.54 28.80 0.59
N GLU A 290 15.88 28.82 1.75
CA GLU A 290 15.98 27.74 2.71
C GLU A 290 15.30 26.46 2.19
N LYS A 291 16.04 25.32 2.26
CA LYS A 291 15.52 23.99 1.91
C LYS A 291 14.66 23.46 3.07
N TYR A 292 13.60 22.75 2.72
CA TYR A 292 12.71 22.04 3.65
C TYR A 292 13.43 20.94 4.42
#